data_03c3c6c1599631a5225aec4d5e95fa15
#
_entry.id   03c3c6c1599631a5225aec4d5e95fa15
#
_cell.length_a   1.000
_cell.length_b   1.000
_cell.length_c   1.000
_cell.angle_alpha   90.00
_cell.angle_beta   90.00
_cell.angle_gamma   90.00
#
_symmetry.space_group_name_H-M   'P 1'
#
loop_
_entity.id
_entity.type
_entity.pdbx_description
1 polymer ?
#
loop_
_entity_poly.entity_id
_entity_poly.type
_entity_poly.pdbx_seq_one_letter_code
_entity_poly.pdbx_strand_id
1 'polypeptide(L)'
;VTTPAPSRFSAASSAAKSLPTRAIAFFSGPVGFGVKIALLAIVNALAIWAMFVLFDHHKWVAAGVLIAATLFIDAVYLGERRWIPAKFLIPGTIFLVAFQIIPIIYTVDVAFSNYSTGHILTKPQAIEQIKQTSLAPADNGKTYTMAPATDSSGNLVVILVDQDTNKPYVGTAEGLKPLPQGAVKLDSDGAVVSATGYTIPQGKALLALADKLNTFTVPAGETTIQPQGLDSAVVVKPTLRYDAAKDEFVRISDGTVYRDNGRGSFVSASGDEIEPGWKTGVGVHNFGRMIHDPLVRKPFIRVFIWTFVFAALTVLFSFALGLFLAITLNKPRMHGLRFYRTIFVIPYAIPGFLSLLVWQGLLNDDFGVVNRSILHTHVPWLFDPNMARVSVILVSTWLTFPYFFLVSLGALQSIPAELTEAARVDGAGA
;
A
#
# COMPACT_ATOMS: atom_id res chain seq x y z
N VAL A 1 -0.96 -68.87 -35.39
CA VAL A 1 -1.50 -67.53 -35.33
C VAL A 1 -0.90 -66.86 -34.09
N THR A 2 0.16 -66.08 -34.27
CA THR A 2 0.85 -65.35 -33.18
C THR A 2 0.26 -63.95 -33.06
N THR A 3 -0.34 -63.61 -31.90
CA THR A 3 -0.80 -62.27 -31.57
C THR A 3 0.42 -61.36 -31.38
N PRO A 4 0.47 -60.12 -31.97
CA PRO A 4 1.58 -59.21 -31.75
C PRO A 4 1.49 -58.58 -30.37
N ALA A 5 2.67 -58.47 -29.72
CA ALA A 5 2.81 -57.77 -28.40
C ALA A 5 2.43 -56.30 -28.50
N PRO A 6 1.76 -55.71 -27.49
CA PRO A 6 1.37 -54.31 -27.51
C PRO A 6 2.62 -53.38 -27.49
N SER A 7 2.63 -52.43 -28.42
CA SER A 7 3.75 -51.50 -28.57
C SER A 7 3.96 -50.66 -27.33
N ARG A 8 5.21 -50.39 -26.95
CA ARG A 8 5.62 -49.55 -25.77
C ARG A 8 4.99 -48.12 -25.76
N PHE A 9 4.49 -47.65 -26.90
CA PHE A 9 3.76 -46.38 -27.03
C PHE A 9 2.36 -46.40 -26.42
N SER A 10 1.67 -47.52 -26.37
CA SER A 10 0.34 -47.69 -25.78
C SER A 10 0.38 -47.65 -24.25
N ALA A 11 1.43 -48.15 -23.64
CA ALA A 11 1.60 -48.17 -22.18
C ALA A 11 1.92 -46.77 -21.61
N ALA A 12 2.71 -45.96 -22.32
CA ALA A 12 3.02 -44.58 -21.90
C ALA A 12 1.80 -43.65 -22.00
N SER A 13 0.93 -43.84 -22.99
CA SER A 13 -0.32 -43.09 -23.16
C SER A 13 -1.35 -43.40 -22.06
N SER A 14 -1.42 -44.62 -21.56
CA SER A 14 -2.32 -45.01 -20.47
C SER A 14 -1.84 -44.54 -19.11
N ALA A 15 -0.53 -44.48 -18.88
CA ALA A 15 0.06 -43.99 -17.64
C ALA A 15 -0.11 -42.46 -17.50
N ALA A 16 0.00 -41.69 -18.58
CA ALA A 16 -0.21 -40.26 -18.58
C ALA A 16 -1.67 -39.83 -18.32
N LYS A 17 -2.65 -40.65 -18.68
CA LYS A 17 -4.07 -40.42 -18.37
C LYS A 17 -4.48 -40.79 -16.95
N SER A 18 -3.68 -41.57 -16.21
CA SER A 18 -4.04 -42.07 -14.88
C SER A 18 -3.60 -41.16 -13.72
N LEU A 19 -2.61 -40.25 -13.91
CA LEU A 19 -2.12 -39.35 -12.89
C LEU A 19 -3.17 -38.34 -12.42
N PRO A 20 -3.90 -37.59 -13.27
CA PRO A 20 -4.91 -36.65 -12.82
C PRO A 20 -6.10 -37.32 -12.13
N THR A 21 -6.50 -38.55 -12.58
CA THR A 21 -7.60 -39.30 -11.97
C THR A 21 -7.27 -39.81 -10.56
N ARG A 22 -6.02 -40.23 -10.32
CA ARG A 22 -5.58 -40.63 -8.96
C ARG A 22 -5.50 -39.44 -7.99
N ALA A 23 -5.02 -38.29 -8.45
CA ALA A 23 -5.00 -37.07 -7.64
C ALA A 23 -6.43 -36.58 -7.29
N ILE A 24 -7.35 -36.59 -8.26
CA ILE A 24 -8.76 -36.25 -8.04
C ILE A 24 -9.42 -37.24 -7.05
N ALA A 25 -9.17 -38.52 -7.16
CA ALA A 25 -9.68 -39.53 -6.24
C ALA A 25 -9.14 -39.34 -4.81
N PHE A 26 -7.87 -38.99 -4.67
CA PHE A 26 -7.25 -38.71 -3.37
C PHE A 26 -7.92 -37.53 -2.68
N PHE A 27 -8.18 -36.43 -3.39
CA PHE A 27 -8.82 -35.22 -2.83
C PHE A 27 -10.36 -35.33 -2.74
N SER A 28 -11.01 -36.34 -3.33
CA SER A 28 -12.46 -36.56 -3.18
C SER A 28 -12.84 -37.46 -2.00
N GLY A 29 -11.85 -38.14 -1.36
CA GLY A 29 -12.03 -39.04 -0.21
C GLY A 29 -11.93 -38.36 1.17
N PRO A 30 -11.75 -39.15 2.24
CA PRO A 30 -11.61 -38.64 3.62
C PRO A 30 -10.51 -37.61 3.80
N VAL A 31 -9.41 -37.76 3.06
CA VAL A 31 -8.28 -36.78 3.08
C VAL A 31 -8.73 -35.43 2.55
N GLY A 32 -9.43 -35.38 1.43
CA GLY A 32 -9.96 -34.15 0.87
C GLY A 32 -10.97 -33.47 1.80
N PHE A 33 -11.78 -34.26 2.51
CA PHE A 33 -12.66 -33.74 3.54
C PHE A 33 -11.87 -33.16 4.72
N GLY A 34 -10.82 -33.84 5.18
CA GLY A 34 -9.92 -33.34 6.24
C GLY A 34 -9.22 -32.02 5.86
N VAL A 35 -8.69 -31.93 4.63
CA VAL A 35 -8.07 -30.70 4.10
C VAL A 35 -9.09 -29.55 4.05
N LYS A 36 -10.30 -29.81 3.60
CA LYS A 36 -11.39 -28.83 3.56
C LYS A 36 -11.72 -28.29 4.97
N ILE A 37 -11.87 -29.17 5.96
CA ILE A 37 -12.14 -28.76 7.34
C ILE A 37 -10.97 -27.96 7.92
N ALA A 38 -9.73 -28.38 7.66
CA ALA A 38 -8.55 -27.65 8.12
C ALA A 38 -8.49 -26.24 7.51
N LEU A 39 -8.77 -26.07 6.21
CA LEU A 39 -8.81 -24.76 5.55
C LEU A 39 -9.93 -23.88 6.14
N LEU A 40 -11.14 -24.41 6.35
CA LEU A 40 -12.22 -23.68 6.99
C LEU A 40 -11.87 -23.28 8.41
N ALA A 41 -11.22 -24.16 9.19
CA ALA A 41 -10.77 -23.84 10.53
C ALA A 41 -9.76 -22.67 10.53
N ILE A 42 -8.83 -22.61 9.59
CA ILE A 42 -7.90 -21.49 9.44
C ILE A 42 -8.66 -20.19 9.12
N VAL A 43 -9.59 -20.22 8.17
CA VAL A 43 -10.42 -19.05 7.80
C VAL A 43 -11.21 -18.56 9.02
N ASN A 44 -11.85 -19.47 9.76
CA ASN A 44 -12.60 -19.14 10.97
C ASN A 44 -11.70 -18.57 12.06
N ALA A 45 -10.51 -19.14 12.29
CA ALA A 45 -9.56 -18.62 13.28
C ALA A 45 -9.12 -17.19 12.94
N LEU A 46 -8.82 -16.90 11.66
CA LEU A 46 -8.48 -15.55 11.19
C LEU A 46 -9.67 -14.60 11.32
N ALA A 47 -10.89 -15.05 11.02
CA ALA A 47 -12.09 -14.25 11.19
C ALA A 47 -12.36 -13.90 12.65
N ILE A 48 -12.20 -14.86 13.58
CA ILE A 48 -12.34 -14.65 15.02
C ILE A 48 -11.29 -13.64 15.51
N TRP A 49 -10.03 -13.81 15.10
CA TRP A 49 -8.98 -12.85 15.45
C TRP A 49 -9.32 -11.44 14.96
N ALA A 50 -9.74 -11.30 13.71
CA ALA A 50 -10.13 -10.00 13.15
C ALA A 50 -11.37 -9.41 13.85
N MET A 51 -12.32 -10.26 14.30
CA MET A 51 -13.46 -9.80 15.12
C MET A 51 -13.01 -9.17 16.44
N PHE A 52 -12.06 -9.77 17.15
CA PHE A 52 -11.53 -9.17 18.38
C PHE A 52 -10.93 -7.79 18.13
N VAL A 53 -10.15 -7.63 17.05
CA VAL A 53 -9.59 -6.33 16.66
C VAL A 53 -10.69 -5.31 16.33
N LEU A 54 -11.73 -5.72 15.59
CA LEU A 54 -12.84 -4.83 15.25
C LEU A 54 -13.68 -4.42 16.47
N PHE A 55 -13.86 -5.32 17.45
CA PHE A 55 -14.56 -5.02 18.70
C PHE A 55 -13.75 -4.06 19.59
N ASP A 56 -12.45 -4.26 19.70
CA ASP A 56 -11.56 -3.37 20.45
C ASP A 56 -11.60 -1.94 19.88
N HIS A 57 -11.65 -1.81 18.56
CA HIS A 57 -11.81 -0.54 17.88
C HIS A 57 -13.26 -0.02 17.72
N HIS A 58 -14.25 -0.64 18.40
CA HIS A 58 -15.67 -0.27 18.40
C HIS A 58 -16.32 -0.22 16.99
N LYS A 59 -15.81 -1.01 16.03
CA LYS A 59 -16.31 -1.09 14.64
C LYS A 59 -17.41 -2.15 14.47
N TRP A 60 -18.52 -1.97 15.14
CA TRP A 60 -19.63 -2.95 15.25
C TRP A 60 -20.21 -3.40 13.91
N VAL A 61 -20.40 -2.45 12.96
CA VAL A 61 -20.95 -2.76 11.63
C VAL A 61 -19.99 -3.66 10.85
N ALA A 62 -18.70 -3.34 10.85
CA ALA A 62 -17.68 -4.16 10.16
C ALA A 62 -17.58 -5.56 10.79
N ALA A 63 -17.67 -5.67 12.11
CA ALA A 63 -17.70 -6.95 12.80
C ALA A 63 -18.94 -7.78 12.42
N GLY A 64 -20.13 -7.18 12.35
CA GLY A 64 -21.36 -7.84 11.89
C GLY A 64 -21.28 -8.34 10.45
N VAL A 65 -20.71 -7.54 9.54
CA VAL A 65 -20.48 -7.96 8.14
C VAL A 65 -19.50 -9.12 8.07
N LEU A 66 -18.40 -9.08 8.84
CA LEU A 66 -17.42 -10.18 8.88
C LEU A 66 -18.05 -11.49 9.39
N ILE A 67 -18.84 -11.42 10.46
CA ILE A 67 -19.57 -12.58 11.00
C ILE A 67 -20.49 -13.17 9.93
N ALA A 68 -21.31 -12.33 9.30
CA ALA A 68 -22.27 -12.77 8.27
C ALA A 68 -21.54 -13.41 7.08
N ALA A 69 -20.43 -12.82 6.62
CA ALA A 69 -19.63 -13.35 5.53
C ALA A 69 -18.99 -14.70 5.88
N THR A 70 -18.45 -14.84 7.11
CA THR A 70 -17.85 -16.10 7.56
C THR A 70 -18.88 -17.21 7.65
N LEU A 71 -20.04 -16.95 8.25
CA LEU A 71 -21.14 -17.91 8.34
C LEU A 71 -21.67 -18.30 6.94
N PHE A 72 -21.74 -17.35 6.02
CA PHE A 72 -22.13 -17.63 4.64
C PHE A 72 -21.13 -18.54 3.93
N ILE A 73 -19.82 -18.29 4.08
CA ILE A 73 -18.75 -19.14 3.54
C ILE A 73 -18.87 -20.56 4.11
N ASP A 74 -19.03 -20.70 5.42
CA ASP A 74 -19.17 -22.00 6.06
C ASP A 74 -20.40 -22.74 5.57
N ALA A 75 -21.56 -22.08 5.48
CA ALA A 75 -22.80 -22.65 4.98
C ALA A 75 -22.65 -23.16 3.53
N VAL A 76 -21.97 -22.40 2.66
CA VAL A 76 -21.71 -22.81 1.29
C VAL A 76 -20.74 -23.99 1.22
N TYR A 77 -19.62 -23.94 1.95
CA TYR A 77 -18.60 -24.99 1.87
C TYR A 77 -19.02 -26.28 2.55
N LEU A 78 -19.77 -26.22 3.66
CA LEU A 78 -20.32 -27.40 4.33
C LEU A 78 -21.62 -27.91 3.69
N GLY A 79 -22.27 -27.07 2.88
CA GLY A 79 -23.56 -27.35 2.25
C GLY A 79 -23.52 -28.42 1.15
N GLU A 80 -24.72 -28.70 0.62
CA GLU A 80 -25.00 -29.74 -0.37
C GLU A 80 -24.33 -29.52 -1.74
N ARG A 81 -24.47 -30.52 -2.62
CA ARG A 81 -23.91 -30.50 -4.00
C ARG A 81 -24.43 -29.34 -4.85
N ARG A 82 -25.63 -28.81 -4.57
CA ARG A 82 -26.18 -27.62 -5.28
C ARG A 82 -25.30 -26.38 -5.14
N TRP A 83 -24.47 -26.30 -4.10
CA TRP A 83 -23.56 -25.18 -3.85
C TRP A 83 -22.17 -25.32 -4.49
N ILE A 84 -21.95 -26.41 -5.27
CA ILE A 84 -20.64 -26.64 -5.93
C ILE A 84 -20.18 -25.43 -6.77
N PRO A 85 -21.01 -24.80 -7.63
CA PRO A 85 -20.59 -23.61 -8.38
C PRO A 85 -20.13 -22.46 -7.47
N ALA A 86 -20.87 -22.21 -6.38
CA ALA A 86 -20.52 -21.17 -5.42
C ALA A 86 -19.18 -21.45 -4.71
N LYS A 87 -18.87 -22.72 -4.40
CA LYS A 87 -17.58 -23.13 -3.79
C LYS A 87 -16.38 -22.75 -4.66
N PHE A 88 -16.51 -22.80 -5.98
CA PHE A 88 -15.46 -22.38 -6.91
C PHE A 88 -15.43 -20.86 -7.14
N LEU A 89 -16.59 -20.19 -7.06
CA LEU A 89 -16.68 -18.74 -7.26
C LEU A 89 -16.22 -17.94 -6.04
N ILE A 90 -16.46 -18.42 -4.81
CA ILE A 90 -16.14 -17.68 -3.58
C ILE A 90 -14.69 -17.19 -3.51
N PRO A 91 -13.63 -18.01 -3.75
CA PRO A 91 -12.26 -17.51 -3.69
C PRO A 91 -12.03 -16.36 -4.67
N GLY A 92 -12.45 -16.53 -5.93
CA GLY A 92 -12.36 -15.48 -6.94
C GLY A 92 -13.14 -14.22 -6.58
N THR A 93 -14.34 -14.37 -5.99
CA THR A 93 -15.17 -13.26 -5.54
C THR A 93 -14.53 -12.53 -4.37
N ILE A 94 -13.92 -13.23 -3.41
CA ILE A 94 -13.20 -12.60 -2.31
C ILE A 94 -12.06 -11.73 -2.84
N PHE A 95 -11.25 -12.25 -3.77
CA PHE A 95 -10.18 -11.47 -4.40
C PHE A 95 -10.73 -10.29 -5.20
N LEU A 96 -11.82 -10.49 -5.96
CA LEU A 96 -12.49 -9.41 -6.69
C LEU A 96 -12.95 -8.31 -5.74
N VAL A 97 -13.62 -8.67 -4.63
CA VAL A 97 -14.09 -7.68 -3.64
C VAL A 97 -12.90 -6.99 -2.97
N ALA A 98 -11.92 -7.74 -2.48
CA ALA A 98 -10.79 -7.20 -1.74
C ALA A 98 -9.89 -6.28 -2.60
N PHE A 99 -9.59 -6.67 -3.84
CA PHE A 99 -8.61 -5.98 -4.67
C PHE A 99 -9.21 -5.11 -5.78
N GLN A 100 -10.52 -5.21 -6.01
CA GLN A 100 -11.18 -4.41 -7.04
C GLN A 100 -12.31 -3.55 -6.46
N ILE A 101 -13.30 -4.16 -5.80
CA ILE A 101 -14.49 -3.43 -5.34
C ILE A 101 -14.15 -2.46 -4.19
N ILE A 102 -13.43 -2.94 -3.16
CA ILE A 102 -13.05 -2.08 -2.03
C ILE A 102 -12.19 -0.89 -2.47
N PRO A 103 -11.12 -1.04 -3.30
CA PRO A 103 -10.38 0.11 -3.82
C PRO A 103 -11.22 1.07 -4.66
N ILE A 104 -12.19 0.57 -5.45
CA ILE A 104 -13.10 1.44 -6.21
C ILE A 104 -13.97 2.27 -5.25
N ILE A 105 -14.61 1.63 -4.25
CA ILE A 105 -15.42 2.34 -3.26
C ILE A 105 -14.57 3.36 -2.50
N TYR A 106 -13.37 2.98 -2.09
CA TYR A 106 -12.42 3.89 -1.40
C TYR A 106 -12.03 5.08 -2.29
N THR A 107 -11.77 4.85 -3.57
CA THR A 107 -11.46 5.92 -4.53
C THR A 107 -12.61 6.90 -4.68
N VAL A 108 -13.86 6.39 -4.71
CA VAL A 108 -15.06 7.23 -4.74
C VAL A 108 -15.18 8.03 -3.44
N ASP A 109 -14.99 7.43 -2.26
CA ASP A 109 -15.01 8.14 -0.97
C ASP A 109 -13.96 9.27 -0.92
N VAL A 110 -12.74 8.98 -1.37
CA VAL A 110 -11.66 9.98 -1.45
C VAL A 110 -12.01 11.11 -2.42
N ALA A 111 -12.62 10.80 -3.56
CA ALA A 111 -12.99 11.82 -4.56
C ALA A 111 -13.98 12.87 -4.00
N PHE A 112 -14.84 12.50 -3.05
CA PHE A 112 -15.79 13.38 -2.38
C PHE A 112 -15.30 13.94 -1.04
N SER A 113 -14.04 13.69 -0.67
CA SER A 113 -13.44 14.15 0.58
C SER A 113 -12.24 15.05 0.32
N ASN A 114 -11.77 15.75 1.38
CA ASN A 114 -10.53 16.53 1.36
C ASN A 114 -9.28 15.68 1.69
N TYR A 115 -9.38 14.34 1.62
CA TYR A 115 -8.29 13.44 1.98
C TYR A 115 -6.99 13.78 1.25
N SER A 116 -5.98 14.21 2.00
CA SER A 116 -4.68 14.63 1.49
C SER A 116 -3.65 14.63 2.62
N THR A 117 -2.38 14.88 2.31
CA THR A 117 -1.37 15.16 3.33
C THR A 117 -1.84 16.31 4.23
N GLY A 118 -1.86 16.11 5.54
CA GLY A 118 -2.42 17.08 6.50
C GLY A 118 -3.91 16.91 6.82
N HIS A 119 -4.68 16.10 6.04
CA HIS A 119 -6.12 15.87 6.25
C HIS A 119 -6.43 14.37 6.35
N ILE A 120 -5.65 13.63 7.16
CA ILE A 120 -5.79 12.17 7.36
C ILE A 120 -6.55 11.88 8.66
N LEU A 121 -6.43 12.76 9.64
CA LEU A 121 -6.95 12.58 10.99
C LEU A 121 -8.47 12.74 11.06
N THR A 122 -9.07 12.28 12.14
CA THR A 122 -10.40 12.72 12.55
C THR A 122 -10.32 14.07 13.25
N LYS A 123 -11.42 14.83 13.31
CA LYS A 123 -11.42 16.16 13.96
C LYS A 123 -10.94 16.15 15.40
N PRO A 124 -11.38 15.21 16.29
CA PRO A 124 -10.84 15.13 17.65
C PRO A 124 -9.33 14.87 17.70
N GLN A 125 -8.81 14.01 16.80
CA GLN A 125 -7.37 13.73 16.72
C GLN A 125 -6.59 14.96 16.23
N ALA A 126 -7.11 15.72 15.26
CA ALA A 126 -6.49 16.95 14.79
C ALA A 126 -6.45 18.01 15.91
N ILE A 127 -7.54 18.20 16.66
CA ILE A 127 -7.58 19.10 17.81
C ILE A 127 -6.50 18.74 18.84
N GLU A 128 -6.39 17.45 19.16
CA GLU A 128 -5.39 17.00 20.15
C GLU A 128 -3.96 17.19 19.63
N GLN A 129 -3.72 16.90 18.36
CA GLN A 129 -2.42 17.12 17.74
C GLN A 129 -2.06 18.61 17.63
N ILE A 130 -3.02 19.48 17.30
CA ILE A 130 -2.82 20.94 17.30
C ILE A 130 -2.41 21.42 18.68
N LYS A 131 -3.07 20.98 19.76
CA LYS A 131 -2.68 21.33 21.13
C LYS A 131 -1.24 20.91 21.45
N GLN A 132 -0.82 19.72 21.00
CA GLN A 132 0.53 19.21 21.22
C GLN A 132 1.58 19.94 20.39
N THR A 133 1.28 20.31 19.15
CA THR A 133 2.22 20.99 18.24
C THR A 133 2.24 22.49 18.41
N SER A 134 1.25 23.10 19.06
CA SER A 134 1.18 24.54 19.34
C SER A 134 1.88 24.95 20.64
N LEU A 135 2.90 24.19 21.05
CA LEU A 135 3.74 24.52 22.19
C LEU A 135 4.97 25.29 21.72
N ALA A 136 5.29 26.42 22.41
CA ALA A 136 6.51 27.19 22.17
C ALA A 136 7.34 27.26 23.46
N PRO A 137 8.66 27.41 23.37
CA PRO A 137 9.50 27.66 24.57
C PRO A 137 8.94 28.83 25.38
N ALA A 138 8.88 28.67 26.70
CA ALA A 138 8.49 29.76 27.60
C ALA A 138 9.58 30.87 27.59
N ASP A 139 9.19 32.13 27.84
CA ASP A 139 10.10 33.28 27.74
C ASP A 139 11.32 33.17 28.69
N ASN A 140 11.19 32.43 29.79
CA ASN A 140 12.28 32.05 30.70
C ASN A 140 12.63 30.58 30.53
N GLY A 141 12.75 30.11 29.29
CA GLY A 141 12.80 28.69 28.91
C GLY A 141 13.84 27.88 29.69
N LYS A 142 13.43 27.42 30.90
CA LYS A 142 14.26 26.50 31.68
C LYS A 142 14.45 25.20 30.91
N THR A 143 15.69 24.79 30.89
CA THR A 143 16.09 23.47 30.32
C THR A 143 16.39 22.51 31.44
N TYR A 144 15.97 21.31 31.29
CA TYR A 144 16.25 20.16 32.18
C TYR A 144 17.11 19.14 31.49
N THR A 145 18.11 18.63 32.18
CA THR A 145 18.69 17.35 31.79
C THR A 145 17.66 16.27 32.13
N MET A 146 17.41 15.36 31.23
CA MET A 146 16.33 14.38 31.35
C MET A 146 16.85 12.95 31.16
N ALA A 147 16.22 12.00 31.85
CA ALA A 147 16.27 10.59 31.49
C ALA A 147 14.88 9.98 31.59
N PRO A 148 14.43 9.23 30.55
CA PRO A 148 13.22 8.42 30.66
C PRO A 148 13.43 7.29 31.68
N ALA A 149 12.42 7.08 32.50
CA ALA A 149 12.45 6.03 33.52
C ALA A 149 11.08 5.37 33.69
N THR A 150 11.04 4.27 34.39
CA THR A 150 9.79 3.63 34.80
C THR A 150 9.71 3.60 36.32
N ASP A 151 8.50 3.84 36.85
CA ASP A 151 8.21 3.69 38.27
C ASP A 151 8.09 2.18 38.67
N SER A 152 7.87 1.91 39.94
CA SER A 152 7.67 0.55 40.47
C SER A 152 6.47 -0.19 39.87
N SER A 153 5.52 0.52 39.28
CA SER A 153 4.33 0.00 38.63
C SER A 153 4.51 -0.19 37.11
N GLY A 154 5.68 0.20 36.56
CA GLY A 154 5.99 0.11 35.14
C GLY A 154 5.47 1.29 34.30
N ASN A 155 4.95 2.38 34.93
CA ASN A 155 4.50 3.56 34.22
C ASN A 155 5.69 4.40 33.75
N LEU A 156 5.55 5.04 32.59
CA LEU A 156 6.55 5.97 32.05
C LEU A 156 6.58 7.23 32.93
N VAL A 157 7.75 7.62 33.39
CA VAL A 157 8.07 8.86 34.05
C VAL A 157 9.35 9.45 33.46
N VAL A 158 9.60 10.72 33.68
CA VAL A 158 10.85 11.39 33.28
C VAL A 158 11.57 11.90 34.52
N ILE A 159 12.84 11.54 34.68
CA ILE A 159 13.71 12.13 35.68
C ILE A 159 14.27 13.41 35.09
N LEU A 160 14.09 14.52 35.80
CA LEU A 160 14.46 15.87 35.35
C LEU A 160 15.45 16.47 36.35
N VAL A 161 16.51 17.08 35.88
CA VAL A 161 17.44 17.86 36.68
C VAL A 161 17.50 19.26 36.10
N ASP A 162 17.11 20.27 36.89
CA ASP A 162 17.14 21.69 36.50
C ASP A 162 18.61 22.11 36.31
N GLN A 163 18.96 22.56 35.10
CA GLN A 163 20.34 22.90 34.75
C GLN A 163 20.88 24.13 35.50
N ASP A 164 20.00 25.04 35.96
CA ASP A 164 20.41 26.27 36.68
C ASP A 164 20.60 26.01 38.18
N THR A 165 19.72 25.16 38.77
CA THR A 165 19.71 24.96 40.23
C THR A 165 20.20 23.60 40.68
N ASN A 166 20.48 22.68 39.77
CA ASN A 166 20.83 21.27 40.01
C ASN A 166 19.85 20.52 40.92
N LYS A 167 18.57 20.95 40.93
CA LYS A 167 17.52 20.29 41.69
C LYS A 167 16.90 19.18 40.90
N PRO A 168 16.80 17.96 41.46
CA PRO A 168 16.17 16.85 40.80
C PRO A 168 14.66 16.81 41.01
N TYR A 169 13.93 16.37 39.97
CA TYR A 169 12.48 16.21 39.95
C TYR A 169 12.12 14.90 39.23
N VAL A 170 10.95 14.38 39.52
CA VAL A 170 10.29 13.38 38.68
C VAL A 170 9.05 14.02 38.02
N GLY A 171 8.98 13.91 36.72
CA GLY A 171 7.85 14.32 35.90
C GLY A 171 6.96 13.13 35.59
N THR A 172 5.69 13.22 35.92
CA THR A 172 4.64 12.26 35.61
C THR A 172 3.57 12.92 34.75
N ALA A 173 2.63 12.14 34.18
CA ALA A 173 1.46 12.70 33.49
C ALA A 173 0.57 13.58 34.41
N GLU A 174 0.69 13.42 35.74
CA GLU A 174 -0.05 14.19 36.74
C GLU A 174 0.64 15.48 37.16
N GLY A 175 1.94 15.61 36.91
CA GLY A 175 2.72 16.81 37.22
C GLY A 175 4.15 16.55 37.69
N LEU A 176 4.80 17.63 38.12
CA LEU A 176 6.19 17.67 38.55
C LEU A 176 6.27 17.49 40.06
N LYS A 177 7.09 16.54 40.57
CA LYS A 177 7.33 16.30 41.96
C LYS A 177 8.83 16.45 42.27
N PRO A 178 9.25 17.19 43.31
CA PRO A 178 10.64 17.28 43.68
C PRO A 178 11.16 15.93 44.24
N LEU A 179 12.41 15.64 43.92
CA LEU A 179 13.14 14.51 44.48
C LEU A 179 14.14 15.02 45.55
N PRO A 180 14.49 14.19 46.57
CA PRO A 180 15.53 14.55 47.53
C PRO A 180 16.88 14.80 46.82
N GLN A 181 17.65 15.76 47.34
CA GLN A 181 19.00 15.98 46.83
C GLN A 181 19.85 14.71 47.05
N GLY A 182 20.53 14.26 46.00
CA GLY A 182 21.27 12.99 46.00
C GLY A 182 20.49 11.78 45.58
N ALA A 183 19.19 11.88 45.33
CA ALA A 183 18.37 10.77 44.77
C ALA A 183 18.70 10.47 43.29
N VAL A 184 19.33 11.40 42.59
CA VAL A 184 19.73 11.27 41.18
C VAL A 184 21.24 11.36 41.07
N LYS A 185 21.86 10.43 40.35
CA LYS A 185 23.30 10.45 40.03
C LYS A 185 23.49 10.87 38.58
N LEU A 186 24.36 11.87 38.39
CA LEU A 186 24.81 12.33 37.07
C LEU A 186 26.18 11.72 36.76
N ASP A 187 26.49 11.56 35.49
CA ASP A 187 27.84 11.25 35.02
C ASP A 187 28.73 12.50 34.86
N SER A 188 29.95 12.33 34.33
CA SER A 188 30.87 13.43 34.05
C SER A 188 30.34 14.47 33.05
N ASP A 189 29.44 14.07 32.20
CA ASP A 189 28.85 14.88 31.13
C ASP A 189 27.51 15.52 31.55
N GLY A 190 27.09 15.27 32.80
CA GLY A 190 25.86 15.78 33.38
C GLY A 190 24.62 14.98 33.02
N ALA A 191 24.74 13.83 32.38
CA ALA A 191 23.61 12.98 32.05
C ALA A 191 23.14 12.14 33.27
N VAL A 192 21.85 11.89 33.35
CA VAL A 192 21.23 11.12 34.45
C VAL A 192 21.53 9.62 34.27
N VAL A 193 22.31 9.04 35.18
CA VAL A 193 22.70 7.62 35.17
C VAL A 193 21.78 6.76 36.01
N SER A 194 21.36 7.25 37.16
CA SER A 194 20.48 6.51 38.06
C SER A 194 19.59 7.43 38.89
N ALA A 195 18.41 6.97 39.26
CA ALA A 195 17.50 7.64 40.17
C ALA A 195 16.91 6.65 41.18
N THR A 196 16.95 6.98 42.46
CA THR A 196 16.47 6.10 43.53
C THR A 196 14.97 5.88 43.42
N GLY A 197 14.54 4.61 43.34
CA GLY A 197 13.15 4.23 43.20
C GLY A 197 12.63 4.19 41.74
N TYR A 198 13.49 4.44 40.76
CA TYR A 198 13.15 4.46 39.34
C TYR A 198 14.12 3.61 38.53
N THR A 199 13.63 2.96 37.50
CA THR A 199 14.46 2.16 36.58
C THR A 199 14.67 2.93 35.28
N ILE A 200 15.92 3.25 34.94
CA ILE A 200 16.29 3.91 33.68
C ILE A 200 16.59 2.82 32.65
N PRO A 201 15.77 2.64 31.59
CA PRO A 201 15.97 1.63 30.58
C PRO A 201 17.18 1.96 29.70
N GLN A 202 17.85 0.94 29.19
CA GLN A 202 19.00 1.07 28.29
C GLN A 202 18.81 0.30 26.99
N GLY A 203 19.54 0.69 25.95
CA GLY A 203 19.55 0.00 24.66
C GLY A 203 18.17 -0.07 24.00
N LYS A 204 17.73 -1.27 23.62
CA LYS A 204 16.44 -1.46 22.90
C LYS A 204 15.22 -1.03 23.71
N ALA A 205 15.27 -1.15 25.04
CA ALA A 205 14.15 -0.74 25.92
C ALA A 205 13.99 0.78 25.93
N LEU A 206 15.08 1.53 25.86
CA LEU A 206 15.07 2.99 25.74
C LEU A 206 14.47 3.44 24.39
N LEU A 207 14.86 2.80 23.29
CA LEU A 207 14.32 3.10 21.96
C LEU A 207 12.82 2.81 21.86
N ALA A 208 12.34 1.77 22.54
CA ALA A 208 10.91 1.47 22.59
C ALA A 208 10.06 2.52 23.33
N LEU A 209 10.69 3.36 24.15
CA LEU A 209 10.02 4.48 24.83
C LEU A 209 10.07 5.79 24.01
N ALA A 210 10.93 5.90 23.00
CA ALA A 210 11.10 7.14 22.23
C ALA A 210 9.77 7.63 21.62
N ASP A 211 8.96 6.73 21.05
CA ASP A 211 7.65 7.11 20.50
C ASP A 211 6.67 7.62 21.55
N LYS A 212 6.73 7.05 22.77
CA LYS A 212 5.90 7.50 23.88
C LYS A 212 6.35 8.84 24.44
N LEU A 213 7.65 9.11 24.41
CA LEU A 213 8.23 10.39 24.87
C LEU A 213 7.85 11.57 23.98
N ASN A 214 7.71 11.36 22.68
CA ASN A 214 7.31 12.40 21.74
C ASN A 214 5.94 13.03 22.06
N THR A 215 5.08 12.28 22.73
CA THR A 215 3.74 12.74 23.14
C THR A 215 3.63 12.95 24.65
N PHE A 216 4.69 12.65 25.40
CA PHE A 216 4.70 12.77 26.86
C PHE A 216 4.91 14.22 27.28
N THR A 217 4.07 14.72 28.16
CA THR A 217 4.15 16.06 28.70
C THR A 217 3.97 16.04 30.20
N VAL A 218 4.71 16.90 30.92
CA VAL A 218 4.64 17.01 32.36
C VAL A 218 4.02 18.36 32.71
N PRO A 219 2.79 18.41 33.26
CA PRO A 219 2.20 19.66 33.71
C PRO A 219 3.02 20.32 34.83
N ALA A 220 3.30 21.60 34.69
CA ALA A 220 4.06 22.42 35.67
C ALA A 220 3.39 23.78 35.89
N GLY A 221 2.21 23.80 36.50
CA GLY A 221 1.37 24.99 36.69
C GLY A 221 0.75 25.48 35.36
N GLU A 222 1.04 26.75 34.98
CA GLU A 222 0.58 27.29 33.70
C GLU A 222 1.46 26.89 32.49
N THR A 223 2.58 26.24 32.74
CA THR A 223 3.52 25.75 31.75
C THR A 223 3.53 24.20 31.70
N THR A 224 4.18 23.66 30.68
CA THR A 224 4.35 22.23 30.51
C THR A 224 5.83 21.94 30.24
N ILE A 225 6.37 20.86 30.80
CA ILE A 225 7.71 20.42 30.46
C ILE A 225 7.56 19.33 29.39
N GLN A 226 8.21 19.54 28.26
CA GLN A 226 8.18 18.62 27.13
C GLN A 226 9.57 18.03 26.89
N PRO A 227 9.69 16.70 26.79
CA PRO A 227 10.91 16.04 26.35
C PRO A 227 11.34 16.51 24.95
N GLN A 228 12.65 16.77 24.80
CA GLN A 228 13.29 16.99 23.51
C GLN A 228 14.37 15.93 23.31
N GLY A 229 13.99 14.83 22.62
CA GLY A 229 14.86 13.67 22.52
C GLY A 229 14.83 12.79 23.76
N LEU A 230 15.98 12.22 24.15
CA LEU A 230 16.10 11.25 25.24
C LEU A 230 16.84 11.80 26.46
N ASP A 231 17.46 12.96 26.34
CA ASP A 231 18.43 13.52 27.30
C ASP A 231 18.06 14.92 27.81
N SER A 232 17.14 15.59 27.19
CA SER A 232 16.77 16.95 27.52
C SER A 232 15.25 17.17 27.53
N ALA A 233 14.80 18.16 28.32
CA ALA A 233 13.43 18.61 28.33
C ALA A 233 13.40 20.14 28.53
N VAL A 234 12.40 20.79 27.93
CA VAL A 234 12.23 22.25 28.01
C VAL A 234 10.87 22.60 28.52
N VAL A 235 10.81 23.76 29.19
CA VAL A 235 9.55 24.36 29.61
C VAL A 235 8.92 25.03 28.41
N VAL A 236 7.72 24.62 28.08
CA VAL A 236 6.93 25.14 26.97
C VAL A 236 5.61 25.74 27.48
N LYS A 237 5.08 26.68 26.73
CA LYS A 237 3.74 27.26 26.96
C LYS A 237 2.89 27.07 25.71
N PRO A 238 1.58 26.82 25.84
CA PRO A 238 0.70 26.76 24.69
C PRO A 238 0.63 28.14 24.01
N THR A 239 0.71 28.12 22.67
CA THR A 239 0.51 29.35 21.85
C THR A 239 -0.94 29.48 21.40
N LEU A 240 -1.68 28.35 21.39
CA LEU A 240 -3.07 28.28 21.05
C LEU A 240 -3.88 27.68 22.22
N ARG A 241 -5.07 28.22 22.46
CA ARG A 241 -6.05 27.69 23.42
C ARG A 241 -7.30 27.24 22.66
N TYR A 242 -7.74 26.01 22.88
CA TYR A 242 -8.98 25.49 22.31
C TYR A 242 -10.17 25.79 23.22
N ASP A 243 -11.20 26.43 22.66
CA ASP A 243 -12.49 26.64 23.31
C ASP A 243 -13.49 25.59 22.80
N ALA A 244 -13.76 24.58 23.63
CA ALA A 244 -14.65 23.48 23.26
C ALA A 244 -16.13 23.92 23.13
N ALA A 245 -16.55 24.98 23.80
CA ALA A 245 -17.93 25.45 23.72
C ALA A 245 -18.23 26.16 22.39
N LYS A 246 -17.20 26.78 21.80
CA LYS A 246 -17.31 27.50 20.52
C LYS A 246 -16.68 26.75 19.36
N ASP A 247 -16.00 25.62 19.64
CA ASP A 247 -15.26 24.82 18.64
C ASP A 247 -14.26 25.66 17.85
N GLU A 248 -13.45 26.49 18.58
CA GLU A 248 -12.49 27.41 17.99
C GLU A 248 -11.15 27.37 18.73
N PHE A 249 -10.05 27.65 18.00
CA PHE A 249 -8.75 27.94 18.60
C PHE A 249 -8.54 29.45 18.70
N VAL A 250 -7.94 29.88 19.79
CA VAL A 250 -7.59 31.27 20.01
C VAL A 250 -6.08 31.37 20.22
N ARG A 251 -5.40 32.19 19.42
CA ARG A 251 -3.97 32.46 19.59
C ARG A 251 -3.79 33.36 20.82
N ILE A 252 -2.98 32.92 21.76
CA ILE A 252 -2.83 33.59 23.08
C ILE A 252 -2.14 34.95 22.94
N SER A 253 -1.22 35.10 21.96
CA SER A 253 -0.41 36.33 21.81
C SER A 253 -1.21 37.55 21.32
N ASP A 254 -2.17 37.37 20.42
CA ASP A 254 -2.87 38.44 19.71
C ASP A 254 -4.39 38.30 19.71
N GLY A 255 -4.91 37.22 20.29
CA GLY A 255 -6.34 36.95 20.33
C GLY A 255 -6.95 36.48 18.97
N THR A 256 -6.13 36.17 17.97
CA THR A 256 -6.63 35.68 16.66
C THR A 256 -7.44 34.41 16.85
N VAL A 257 -8.66 34.40 16.30
CA VAL A 257 -9.61 33.29 16.41
C VAL A 257 -9.57 32.49 15.13
N TYR A 258 -9.44 31.15 15.25
CA TYR A 258 -9.46 30.19 14.18
C TYR A 258 -10.70 29.32 14.32
N ARG A 259 -11.55 29.28 13.28
CA ARG A 259 -12.80 28.54 13.27
C ARG A 259 -12.79 27.45 12.21
N ASP A 260 -13.59 26.42 12.45
CA ASP A 260 -13.83 25.37 11.48
C ASP A 260 -14.40 25.98 10.18
N ASN A 261 -13.71 25.79 9.07
CA ASN A 261 -14.11 26.27 7.75
C ASN A 261 -15.14 25.34 7.05
N GLY A 262 -15.60 24.25 7.71
CA GLY A 262 -16.45 23.23 7.14
C GLY A 262 -15.76 22.35 6.07
N ARG A 263 -14.44 22.54 5.88
CA ARG A 263 -13.64 21.79 4.90
C ARG A 263 -12.48 21.03 5.52
N GLY A 264 -12.49 20.91 6.85
CA GLY A 264 -11.53 20.09 7.59
C GLY A 264 -10.31 20.82 8.11
N SER A 265 -10.39 22.15 8.31
CA SER A 265 -9.32 22.94 8.88
C SER A 265 -9.87 24.05 9.78
N PHE A 266 -9.07 24.47 10.75
CA PHE A 266 -9.30 25.71 11.49
C PHE A 266 -8.64 26.88 10.78
N VAL A 267 -9.42 27.90 10.42
CA VAL A 267 -8.95 29.04 9.62
C VAL A 267 -9.29 30.36 10.31
N SER A 268 -8.36 31.33 10.27
CA SER A 268 -8.55 32.69 10.78
C SER A 268 -9.35 33.55 9.78
N ALA A 269 -9.79 34.72 10.21
CA ALA A 269 -10.45 35.71 9.36
C ALA A 269 -9.52 36.26 8.24
N SER A 270 -8.19 36.19 8.43
CA SER A 270 -7.18 36.55 7.43
C SER A 270 -6.89 35.42 6.42
N GLY A 271 -7.43 34.23 6.65
CA GLY A 271 -7.19 33.06 5.80
C GLY A 271 -6.02 32.19 6.24
N ASP A 272 -5.39 32.48 7.39
CA ASP A 272 -4.33 31.62 7.94
C ASP A 272 -4.94 30.32 8.45
N GLU A 273 -4.32 29.20 8.12
CA GLU A 273 -4.79 27.86 8.45
C GLU A 273 -3.91 27.20 9.50
N ILE A 274 -4.50 26.48 10.45
CA ILE A 274 -3.77 25.69 11.44
C ILE A 274 -3.66 24.25 10.94
N GLU A 275 -2.47 23.70 10.93
CA GLU A 275 -2.18 22.29 10.64
C GLU A 275 -1.97 21.48 11.94
N PRO A 276 -2.34 20.19 11.93
CA PRO A 276 -3.00 19.43 10.87
C PRO A 276 -4.51 19.69 10.81
N GLY A 277 -5.07 19.54 9.62
CA GLY A 277 -6.50 19.44 9.41
C GLY A 277 -7.05 18.03 9.66
N TRP A 278 -8.32 17.81 9.30
CA TRP A 278 -8.97 16.49 9.41
C TRP A 278 -9.74 16.12 8.14
N LYS A 279 -9.92 14.81 7.95
CA LYS A 279 -10.70 14.29 6.83
C LYS A 279 -12.18 14.67 7.01
N THR A 280 -12.77 15.28 5.98
CA THR A 280 -14.21 15.57 5.91
C THR A 280 -14.72 15.46 4.46
N GLY A 281 -16.04 15.30 4.31
CA GLY A 281 -16.68 15.32 3.01
C GLY A 281 -16.75 16.75 2.45
N VAL A 282 -16.29 16.95 1.21
CA VAL A 282 -16.33 18.24 0.50
C VAL A 282 -17.28 18.22 -0.70
N GLY A 283 -18.10 17.18 -0.83
CA GLY A 283 -19.04 17.02 -1.94
C GLY A 283 -18.32 17.05 -3.30
N VAL A 284 -18.87 17.80 -4.24
CA VAL A 284 -18.32 17.88 -5.61
C VAL A 284 -17.22 18.94 -5.79
N HIS A 285 -16.71 19.52 -4.70
CA HIS A 285 -15.71 20.59 -4.75
C HIS A 285 -14.45 20.20 -5.54
N ASN A 286 -13.94 18.97 -5.34
CA ASN A 286 -12.76 18.47 -6.05
C ASN A 286 -12.98 18.41 -7.56
N PHE A 287 -14.17 18.02 -8.00
CA PHE A 287 -14.54 18.01 -9.41
C PHE A 287 -14.64 19.44 -9.99
N GLY A 288 -15.19 20.38 -9.19
CA GLY A 288 -15.20 21.80 -9.55
C GLY A 288 -13.78 22.35 -9.73
N ARG A 289 -12.86 22.08 -8.83
CA ARG A 289 -11.45 22.47 -8.95
C ARG A 289 -10.78 21.83 -10.19
N MET A 290 -11.04 20.54 -10.43
CA MET A 290 -10.48 19.84 -11.60
C MET A 290 -10.90 20.51 -12.93
N ILE A 291 -12.11 21.07 -13.00
CA ILE A 291 -12.62 21.70 -14.22
C ILE A 291 -12.21 23.18 -14.33
N HIS A 292 -12.25 23.93 -13.23
CA HIS A 292 -12.11 25.39 -13.26
C HIS A 292 -10.71 25.90 -12.92
N ASP A 293 -9.94 25.16 -12.07
CA ASP A 293 -8.61 25.58 -11.67
C ASP A 293 -7.58 25.21 -12.78
N PRO A 294 -6.93 26.17 -13.43
CA PRO A 294 -5.97 25.90 -14.51
C PRO A 294 -4.74 25.11 -14.05
N LEU A 295 -4.35 25.23 -12.77
CA LEU A 295 -3.21 24.51 -12.17
C LEU A 295 -3.50 23.01 -12.06
N VAL A 296 -4.76 22.64 -11.87
CA VAL A 296 -5.20 21.25 -11.79
C VAL A 296 -5.63 20.73 -13.16
N ARG A 297 -6.43 21.53 -13.90
CA ARG A 297 -7.03 21.12 -15.18
C ARG A 297 -5.98 20.79 -16.25
N LYS A 298 -4.98 21.63 -16.42
CA LYS A 298 -3.99 21.45 -17.50
C LYS A 298 -3.19 20.14 -17.35
N PRO A 299 -2.59 19.83 -16.18
CA PRO A 299 -1.95 18.54 -15.96
C PRO A 299 -2.93 17.37 -16.10
N PHE A 300 -4.15 17.48 -15.54
CA PHE A 300 -5.16 16.44 -15.60
C PHE A 300 -5.50 16.07 -17.05
N ILE A 301 -5.86 17.05 -17.90
CA ILE A 301 -6.21 16.79 -19.30
C ILE A 301 -5.03 16.16 -20.05
N ARG A 302 -3.81 16.63 -19.79
CA ARG A 302 -2.60 16.07 -20.41
C ARG A 302 -2.41 14.60 -20.06
N VAL A 303 -2.55 14.25 -18.78
CA VAL A 303 -2.41 12.87 -18.32
C VAL A 303 -3.57 12.01 -18.83
N PHE A 304 -4.79 12.55 -18.83
CA PHE A 304 -5.97 11.86 -19.34
C PHE A 304 -5.81 11.49 -20.82
N ILE A 305 -5.47 12.46 -21.66
CA ILE A 305 -5.24 12.21 -23.11
C ILE A 305 -4.10 11.19 -23.27
N TRP A 306 -3.00 11.38 -22.53
CA TRP A 306 -1.87 10.47 -22.61
C TRP A 306 -2.24 9.03 -22.24
N THR A 307 -3.08 8.82 -21.26
CA THR A 307 -3.54 7.48 -20.87
C THR A 307 -4.23 6.76 -22.03
N PHE A 308 -5.12 7.46 -22.75
CA PHE A 308 -5.79 6.87 -23.92
C PHE A 308 -4.84 6.66 -25.10
N VAL A 309 -3.96 7.61 -25.37
CA VAL A 309 -2.93 7.49 -26.44
C VAL A 309 -2.00 6.31 -26.14
N PHE A 310 -1.52 6.19 -24.90
CA PHE A 310 -0.66 5.09 -24.46
C PHE A 310 -1.37 3.73 -24.61
N ALA A 311 -2.60 3.61 -24.15
CA ALA A 311 -3.37 2.38 -24.26
C ALA A 311 -3.61 1.99 -25.73
N ALA A 312 -4.04 2.94 -26.55
CA ALA A 312 -4.31 2.71 -27.97
C ALA A 312 -3.05 2.29 -28.73
N LEU A 313 -1.93 3.01 -28.54
CA LEU A 313 -0.67 2.69 -29.22
C LEU A 313 -0.08 1.35 -28.75
N THR A 314 -0.13 1.06 -27.44
CA THR A 314 0.36 -0.21 -26.92
C THR A 314 -0.45 -1.39 -27.49
N VAL A 315 -1.76 -1.30 -27.52
CA VAL A 315 -2.61 -2.34 -28.10
C VAL A 315 -2.36 -2.47 -29.60
N LEU A 316 -2.33 -1.35 -30.33
CA LEU A 316 -2.10 -1.35 -31.77
C LEU A 316 -0.78 -2.01 -32.15
N PHE A 317 0.34 -1.57 -31.53
CA PHE A 317 1.65 -2.12 -31.87
C PHE A 317 1.80 -3.58 -31.39
N SER A 318 1.31 -3.91 -30.20
CA SER A 318 1.35 -5.29 -29.70
C SER A 318 0.52 -6.23 -30.56
N PHE A 319 -0.67 -5.81 -30.97
CA PHE A 319 -1.54 -6.59 -31.86
C PHE A 319 -0.92 -6.72 -33.24
N ALA A 320 -0.44 -5.64 -33.85
CA ALA A 320 0.17 -5.66 -35.18
C ALA A 320 1.39 -6.60 -35.20
N LEU A 321 2.28 -6.49 -34.21
CA LEU A 321 3.46 -7.35 -34.11
C LEU A 321 3.06 -8.80 -33.81
N GLY A 322 2.14 -9.02 -32.87
CA GLY A 322 1.65 -10.36 -32.52
C GLY A 322 0.98 -11.07 -33.69
N LEU A 323 0.10 -10.36 -34.41
CA LEU A 323 -0.58 -10.87 -35.60
C LEU A 323 0.41 -11.17 -36.73
N PHE A 324 1.34 -10.24 -37.01
CA PHE A 324 2.39 -10.44 -38.01
C PHE A 324 3.20 -11.70 -37.74
N LEU A 325 3.63 -11.90 -36.49
CA LEU A 325 4.36 -13.12 -36.10
C LEU A 325 3.47 -14.36 -36.17
N ALA A 326 2.20 -14.26 -35.80
CA ALA A 326 1.26 -15.38 -35.90
C ALA A 326 1.06 -15.85 -37.35
N ILE A 327 0.85 -14.93 -38.28
CA ILE A 327 0.73 -15.23 -39.72
C ILE A 327 2.02 -15.85 -40.24
N THR A 328 3.18 -15.26 -39.90
CA THR A 328 4.48 -15.74 -40.37
C THR A 328 4.80 -17.13 -39.85
N LEU A 329 4.48 -17.43 -38.59
CA LEU A 329 4.76 -18.70 -37.91
C LEU A 329 3.60 -19.69 -37.98
N ASN A 330 2.54 -19.44 -38.77
CA ASN A 330 1.45 -20.37 -39.02
C ASN A 330 1.71 -21.28 -40.24
N LYS A 331 2.98 -21.45 -40.65
CA LYS A 331 3.37 -22.31 -41.79
C LYS A 331 3.78 -23.68 -41.30
N PRO A 332 3.06 -24.78 -41.64
CA PRO A 332 3.29 -26.12 -41.07
C PRO A 332 4.63 -26.73 -41.48
N ARG A 333 5.24 -26.28 -42.58
CA ARG A 333 6.51 -26.81 -43.13
C ARG A 333 7.75 -26.02 -42.79
N MET A 334 7.65 -25.04 -41.85
CA MET A 334 8.78 -24.23 -41.45
C MET A 334 9.75 -24.99 -40.52
N HIS A 335 11.04 -25.02 -40.89
CA HIS A 335 12.06 -25.64 -40.05
C HIS A 335 12.25 -24.78 -38.77
N GLY A 336 12.40 -25.43 -37.60
CA GLY A 336 12.62 -24.75 -36.32
C GLY A 336 11.40 -24.03 -35.74
N LEU A 337 10.19 -24.27 -36.26
CA LEU A 337 8.94 -23.62 -35.86
C LEU A 337 8.71 -23.60 -34.34
N ARG A 338 8.98 -24.72 -33.67
CA ARG A 338 8.85 -24.81 -32.19
C ARG A 338 9.80 -23.89 -31.47
N PHE A 339 11.04 -23.78 -31.93
CA PHE A 339 12.07 -22.94 -31.36
C PHE A 339 11.66 -21.44 -31.48
N TYR A 340 11.26 -20.99 -32.67
CA TYR A 340 10.80 -19.59 -32.84
C TYR A 340 9.58 -19.27 -31.97
N ARG A 341 8.57 -20.13 -31.95
CA ARG A 341 7.39 -19.93 -31.10
C ARG A 341 7.76 -19.85 -29.62
N THR A 342 8.71 -20.66 -29.14
CA THR A 342 9.18 -20.61 -27.76
C THR A 342 9.89 -19.28 -27.46
N ILE A 343 10.82 -18.84 -28.32
CA ILE A 343 11.54 -17.58 -28.12
C ILE A 343 10.59 -16.38 -28.02
N PHE A 344 9.60 -16.29 -28.92
CA PHE A 344 8.67 -15.17 -28.92
C PHE A 344 7.70 -15.18 -27.71
N VAL A 345 7.57 -16.27 -26.99
CA VAL A 345 6.76 -16.34 -25.76
C VAL A 345 7.58 -16.04 -24.50
N ILE A 346 8.92 -16.08 -24.55
CA ILE A 346 9.79 -15.85 -23.40
C ILE A 346 9.47 -14.51 -22.69
N PRO A 347 9.25 -13.36 -23.36
CA PRO A 347 8.94 -12.12 -22.67
C PRO A 347 7.71 -12.20 -21.76
N TYR A 348 6.74 -13.02 -22.13
CA TYR A 348 5.53 -13.24 -21.33
C TYR A 348 5.77 -14.11 -20.08
N ALA A 349 6.79 -14.97 -20.13
CA ALA A 349 7.14 -15.85 -19.02
C ALA A 349 8.00 -15.16 -17.92
N ILE A 350 8.63 -14.03 -18.25
CA ILE A 350 9.46 -13.29 -17.30
C ILE A 350 8.58 -12.36 -16.46
N PRO A 351 8.73 -12.37 -15.12
CA PRO A 351 8.01 -11.42 -14.29
C PRO A 351 8.23 -9.96 -14.73
N GLY A 352 7.14 -9.21 -14.92
CA GLY A 352 7.19 -7.87 -15.50
C GLY A 352 8.15 -6.92 -14.80
N PHE A 353 8.24 -6.97 -13.46
CA PHE A 353 9.15 -6.10 -12.71
C PHE A 353 10.63 -6.37 -13.02
N LEU A 354 11.02 -7.64 -13.24
CA LEU A 354 12.40 -7.98 -13.66
C LEU A 354 12.68 -7.46 -15.07
N SER A 355 11.72 -7.64 -15.98
CA SER A 355 11.84 -7.10 -17.33
C SER A 355 12.02 -5.59 -17.32
N LEU A 356 11.27 -4.86 -16.49
CA LEU A 356 11.39 -3.40 -16.38
C LEU A 356 12.75 -2.96 -15.86
N LEU A 357 13.34 -3.66 -14.88
CA LEU A 357 14.71 -3.39 -14.40
C LEU A 357 15.75 -3.61 -15.48
N VAL A 358 15.62 -4.69 -16.27
CA VAL A 358 16.52 -4.94 -17.40
C VAL A 358 16.39 -3.85 -18.47
N TRP A 359 15.16 -3.47 -18.84
CA TRP A 359 14.94 -2.41 -19.80
C TRP A 359 15.45 -1.06 -19.33
N GLN A 360 15.34 -0.74 -18.04
CA GLN A 360 15.94 0.46 -17.46
C GLN A 360 17.46 0.50 -17.69
N GLY A 361 18.12 -0.64 -17.50
CA GLY A 361 19.57 -0.76 -17.78
C GLY A 361 19.90 -0.68 -19.29
N LEU A 362 19.10 -1.34 -20.14
CA LEU A 362 19.31 -1.33 -21.60
C LEU A 362 19.10 0.07 -22.20
N LEU A 363 18.14 0.84 -21.69
CA LEU A 363 17.79 2.19 -22.11
C LEU A 363 18.52 3.30 -21.32
N ASN A 364 19.51 2.93 -20.51
CA ASN A 364 20.30 3.94 -19.81
C ASN A 364 21.05 4.83 -20.80
N ASP A 365 21.07 6.14 -20.55
CA ASP A 365 21.60 7.14 -21.48
C ASP A 365 23.11 7.00 -21.69
N ASP A 366 23.86 6.69 -20.61
CA ASP A 366 25.32 6.63 -20.61
C ASP A 366 25.87 5.22 -20.86
N PHE A 367 25.24 4.21 -20.25
CA PHE A 367 25.76 2.83 -20.22
C PHE A 367 24.90 1.84 -21.01
N GLY A 368 23.73 2.26 -21.47
CA GLY A 368 22.75 1.38 -22.08
C GLY A 368 23.25 0.75 -23.39
N VAL A 369 22.99 -0.54 -23.52
CA VAL A 369 23.35 -1.33 -24.72
C VAL A 369 22.69 -0.76 -25.98
N VAL A 370 21.47 -0.22 -25.86
CA VAL A 370 20.74 0.36 -27.00
C VAL A 370 21.52 1.53 -27.57
N ASN A 371 21.98 2.48 -26.76
CA ASN A 371 22.76 3.62 -27.21
C ASN A 371 24.15 3.22 -27.70
N ARG A 372 24.87 2.41 -26.93
CA ARG A 372 26.29 2.09 -27.23
C ARG A 372 26.48 1.10 -28.37
N SER A 373 25.67 0.01 -28.37
CA SER A 373 25.94 -1.11 -29.29
C SER A 373 24.99 -1.21 -30.46
N ILE A 374 23.80 -0.61 -30.38
CA ILE A 374 22.80 -0.70 -31.45
C ILE A 374 22.75 0.61 -32.25
N LEU A 375 22.54 1.74 -31.57
CA LEU A 375 22.32 3.01 -32.24
C LEU A 375 23.62 3.81 -32.48
N HIS A 376 24.66 3.56 -31.65
CA HIS A 376 25.93 4.32 -31.67
C HIS A 376 25.71 5.83 -31.51
N THR A 377 24.69 6.21 -30.72
CA THR A 377 24.31 7.61 -30.51
C THR A 377 23.74 7.76 -29.10
N HIS A 378 23.73 9.01 -28.61
CA HIS A 378 23.21 9.33 -27.28
C HIS A 378 21.75 9.78 -27.39
N VAL A 379 20.81 8.90 -27.03
CA VAL A 379 19.39 9.20 -26.96
C VAL A 379 18.97 9.20 -25.49
N PRO A 380 18.39 10.28 -24.95
CA PRO A 380 17.96 10.37 -23.55
C PRO A 380 16.61 9.66 -23.33
N TRP A 381 16.63 8.32 -23.38
CA TRP A 381 15.43 7.48 -23.37
C TRP A 381 14.52 7.69 -22.16
N LEU A 382 15.10 7.98 -20.99
CA LEU A 382 14.37 8.02 -19.73
C LEU A 382 14.21 9.45 -19.18
N PHE A 383 15.03 10.41 -19.64
CA PHE A 383 15.06 11.77 -19.11
C PHE A 383 14.38 12.81 -20.01
N ASP A 384 14.32 12.58 -21.33
CA ASP A 384 13.51 13.43 -22.22
C ASP A 384 12.03 12.99 -22.14
N PRO A 385 11.08 13.92 -21.94
CA PRO A 385 9.66 13.57 -21.80
C PRO A 385 9.06 12.85 -23.01
N ASN A 386 9.52 13.11 -24.22
CA ASN A 386 9.01 12.45 -25.43
C ASN A 386 9.67 11.09 -25.62
N MET A 387 10.99 11.00 -25.41
CA MET A 387 11.70 9.72 -25.46
C MET A 387 11.22 8.77 -24.36
N ALA A 388 10.93 9.26 -23.15
CA ALA A 388 10.35 8.45 -22.09
C ALA A 388 8.98 7.86 -22.50
N ARG A 389 8.14 8.61 -23.23
CA ARG A 389 6.87 8.08 -23.77
C ARG A 389 7.11 6.99 -24.81
N VAL A 390 8.07 7.19 -25.71
CA VAL A 390 8.47 6.17 -26.70
C VAL A 390 8.98 4.93 -25.99
N SER A 391 9.84 5.08 -25.01
CA SER A 391 10.39 3.98 -24.21
C SER A 391 9.31 3.16 -23.52
N VAL A 392 8.34 3.83 -22.88
CA VAL A 392 7.23 3.14 -22.20
C VAL A 392 6.36 2.37 -23.21
N ILE A 393 6.05 2.93 -24.38
CA ILE A 393 5.29 2.23 -25.43
C ILE A 393 6.08 1.04 -25.95
N LEU A 394 7.38 1.21 -26.25
CA LEU A 394 8.25 0.14 -26.73
C LEU A 394 8.31 -1.03 -25.75
N VAL A 395 8.61 -0.75 -24.50
CA VAL A 395 8.72 -1.78 -23.46
C VAL A 395 7.37 -2.46 -23.22
N SER A 396 6.28 -1.69 -23.16
CA SER A 396 4.93 -2.23 -23.02
C SER A 396 4.54 -3.11 -24.19
N THR A 397 4.89 -2.70 -25.42
CA THR A 397 4.68 -3.53 -26.62
C THR A 397 5.46 -4.83 -26.52
N TRP A 398 6.73 -4.79 -26.10
CA TRP A 398 7.58 -5.98 -25.96
C TRP A 398 7.04 -6.94 -24.90
N LEU A 399 6.45 -6.44 -23.81
CA LEU A 399 5.84 -7.29 -22.78
C LEU A 399 4.51 -7.90 -23.23
N THR A 400 3.77 -7.21 -24.12
CA THR A 400 2.37 -7.55 -24.41
C THR A 400 2.19 -8.29 -25.74
N PHE A 401 3.09 -8.10 -26.74
CA PHE A 401 2.94 -8.74 -28.06
C PHE A 401 2.85 -10.28 -27.99
N PRO A 402 3.51 -11.02 -27.05
CA PRO A 402 3.40 -12.46 -27.02
C PRO A 402 1.98 -12.96 -26.70
N TYR A 403 1.25 -12.20 -25.91
CA TYR A 403 -0.18 -12.48 -25.66
C TYR A 403 -0.98 -12.42 -26.98
N PHE A 404 -0.85 -11.32 -27.73
CA PHE A 404 -1.52 -11.18 -29.02
C PHE A 404 -1.03 -12.21 -30.06
N PHE A 405 0.25 -12.58 -30.02
CA PHE A 405 0.78 -13.64 -30.84
C PHE A 405 0.09 -14.98 -30.56
N LEU A 406 -0.04 -15.37 -29.29
CA LEU A 406 -0.68 -16.65 -28.91
C LEU A 406 -2.19 -16.65 -29.26
N VAL A 407 -2.90 -15.57 -28.97
CA VAL A 407 -4.33 -15.44 -29.29
C VAL A 407 -4.55 -15.47 -30.81
N SER A 408 -3.78 -14.70 -31.57
CA SER A 408 -3.88 -14.67 -33.04
C SER A 408 -3.51 -16.02 -33.66
N LEU A 409 -2.47 -16.68 -33.15
CA LEU A 409 -2.07 -18.00 -33.63
C LEU A 409 -3.17 -19.04 -33.35
N GLY A 410 -3.79 -19.02 -32.17
CA GLY A 410 -4.92 -19.89 -31.85
C GLY A 410 -6.12 -19.61 -32.73
N ALA A 411 -6.45 -18.37 -33.01
CA ALA A 411 -7.53 -17.98 -33.93
C ALA A 411 -7.26 -18.45 -35.36
N LEU A 412 -6.04 -18.28 -35.86
CA LEU A 412 -5.64 -18.74 -37.20
C LEU A 412 -5.71 -20.29 -37.31
N GLN A 413 -5.34 -20.98 -36.25
CA GLN A 413 -5.41 -22.46 -36.20
C GLN A 413 -6.83 -23.03 -36.04
N SER A 414 -7.79 -22.23 -35.61
CA SER A 414 -9.20 -22.64 -35.54
C SER A 414 -9.94 -22.60 -36.87
N ILE A 415 -9.33 -21.95 -37.88
CA ILE A 415 -9.91 -21.91 -39.24
C ILE A 415 -9.70 -23.27 -39.92
N PRO A 416 -10.77 -23.96 -40.35
CA PRO A 416 -10.65 -25.24 -41.08
C PRO A 416 -9.82 -25.10 -42.36
N ALA A 417 -8.94 -26.08 -42.61
CA ALA A 417 -8.04 -26.04 -43.77
C ALA A 417 -8.79 -25.99 -45.11
N GLU A 418 -9.98 -26.63 -45.14
CA GLU A 418 -10.86 -26.68 -46.31
C GLU A 418 -11.27 -25.27 -46.80
N LEU A 419 -11.47 -24.32 -45.90
CA LEU A 419 -11.80 -22.96 -46.28
C LEU A 419 -10.65 -22.25 -46.97
N THR A 420 -9.42 -22.49 -46.50
CA THR A 420 -8.21 -21.97 -47.14
C THR A 420 -7.95 -22.61 -48.50
N GLU A 421 -8.21 -23.91 -48.65
CA GLU A 421 -8.07 -24.63 -49.90
C GLU A 421 -9.13 -24.20 -50.91
N ALA A 422 -10.39 -24.02 -50.50
CA ALA A 422 -11.45 -23.52 -51.38
C ALA A 422 -11.13 -22.10 -51.88
N ALA A 423 -10.69 -21.21 -51.00
CA ALA A 423 -10.30 -19.84 -51.39
C ALA A 423 -9.14 -19.82 -52.43
N ARG A 424 -8.19 -20.75 -52.31
CA ARG A 424 -7.11 -20.91 -53.31
C ARG A 424 -7.61 -21.40 -54.65
N VAL A 425 -8.58 -22.34 -54.65
CA VAL A 425 -9.21 -22.82 -55.90
C VAL A 425 -9.97 -21.67 -56.60
N ASP A 426 -10.60 -20.82 -55.78
CA ASP A 426 -11.30 -19.61 -56.29
C ASP A 426 -10.38 -18.44 -56.68
N GLY A 427 -9.05 -18.66 -56.63
CA GLY A 427 -8.06 -17.68 -57.11
C GLY A 427 -7.62 -16.65 -56.08
N ALA A 428 -7.92 -16.84 -54.78
CA ALA A 428 -7.40 -15.97 -53.75
C ALA A 428 -5.89 -16.12 -53.62
N GLY A 429 -5.16 -14.99 -53.75
CA GLY A 429 -3.72 -14.92 -53.52
C GLY A 429 -3.33 -15.18 -52.08
N ALA A 430 -2.02 -15.41 -51.87
CA ALA A 430 -1.45 -15.62 -50.53
C ALA A 430 -1.43 -14.32 -49.75
#